data_b4707d2bd48a48f5fb5b84781b3f8e77
#
_entry.id   b4707d2bd48a48f5fb5b84781b3f8e77
#
_cell.length_a   1.000
_cell.length_b   1.000
_cell.length_c   1.000
_cell.angle_alpha   90.00
_cell.angle_beta   90.00
_cell.angle_gamma   90.00
#
_symmetry.space_group_name_H-M   'P 1'
#
loop_
_entity.id
_entity.type
_entity.pdbx_description
1 polymer ?
#
loop_
_entity_poly.entity_id
_entity_poly.type
_entity_poly.pdbx_seq_one_letter_code
_entity_poly.pdbx_strand_id
1 'polypeptide(L)'
;TKNVKQFQAPFFGGTDGVDITLTDPFSSKSGQALTNSTTENTHYAHYSVQKVLDIISDEEVVQYDVASVPGLTINSLRRNLINNTEDRGDALVIIDVDSGFKAEHENSGVYANGTAAEAITDANTQDYNSSYAATYYPPVVLAGEDMGLRVPATVAGIGVLAQSDAASGAPWFAPAGFNRGGISQLGGNQGPRVQRPVENLNKADRDDLYQVNINPIANFPGEGPVVFGQKTLQQTPSALDRI
;
A
#
# COMPACT_ATOMS: atom_id res chain seq x y z
N THR A 1 -42.31 -35.35 -29.75
CA THR A 1 -41.89 -34.58 -28.53
C THR A 1 -40.42 -34.25 -28.63
N LYS A 2 -40.09 -32.97 -28.87
CA LYS A 2 -38.70 -32.52 -28.82
C LYS A 2 -38.27 -32.50 -27.36
N ASN A 3 -37.38 -33.38 -26.94
CA ASN A 3 -36.72 -33.30 -25.65
C ASN A 3 -35.85 -32.04 -25.63
N VAL A 4 -36.35 -30.96 -25.11
CA VAL A 4 -35.55 -29.78 -24.82
C VAL A 4 -34.66 -30.14 -23.64
N LYS A 5 -33.38 -30.26 -23.88
CA LYS A 5 -32.41 -30.44 -22.78
C LYS A 5 -32.30 -29.12 -22.03
N GLN A 6 -32.69 -29.15 -20.78
CA GLN A 6 -32.48 -28.06 -19.86
C GLN A 6 -31.04 -28.14 -19.32
N PHE A 7 -30.29 -27.06 -19.37
CA PHE A 7 -28.98 -26.97 -18.74
C PHE A 7 -28.95 -25.77 -17.80
N GLN A 8 -28.20 -25.89 -16.79
CA GLN A 8 -27.89 -24.81 -15.83
C GLN A 8 -26.38 -24.66 -15.74
N ALA A 9 -25.89 -23.49 -15.99
CA ALA A 9 -24.47 -23.17 -15.87
C ALA A 9 -24.30 -21.89 -15.03
N PRO A 10 -23.41 -21.89 -14.05
CA PRO A 10 -23.05 -20.65 -13.37
C PRO A 10 -22.24 -19.76 -14.31
N PHE A 11 -22.56 -18.48 -14.31
CA PHE A 11 -21.74 -17.46 -14.94
C PHE A 11 -20.87 -16.83 -13.86
N PHE A 12 -19.56 -16.78 -14.11
CA PHE A 12 -18.59 -16.19 -13.19
C PHE A 12 -18.22 -14.78 -13.66
N GLY A 13 -17.83 -13.91 -12.70
CA GLY A 13 -17.40 -12.54 -13.00
C GLY A 13 -18.53 -11.55 -13.23
N GLY A 14 -19.78 -11.94 -12.97
CA GLY A 14 -20.91 -11.02 -12.93
C GLY A 14 -20.98 -10.30 -11.59
N THR A 15 -21.31 -9.02 -11.62
CA THR A 15 -21.62 -8.22 -10.43
C THR A 15 -23.00 -7.61 -10.57
N ASP A 16 -23.62 -7.23 -9.47
CA ASP A 16 -24.92 -6.54 -9.48
C ASP A 16 -24.85 -5.11 -10.07
N GLY A 17 -23.69 -4.73 -10.55
CA GLY A 17 -23.43 -3.39 -11.05
C GLY A 17 -23.09 -2.40 -9.94
N VAL A 18 -23.12 -1.12 -10.29
CA VAL A 18 -22.79 -0.06 -9.33
C VAL A 18 -23.98 0.17 -8.39
N ASP A 19 -23.76 -0.01 -7.09
CA ASP A 19 -24.73 0.36 -6.07
C ASP A 19 -24.66 1.86 -5.78
N ILE A 20 -25.64 2.61 -6.28
CA ILE A 20 -25.72 4.06 -6.09
C ILE A 20 -26.02 4.48 -4.65
N THR A 21 -26.36 3.55 -3.76
CA THR A 21 -26.57 3.83 -2.33
C THR A 21 -25.27 3.81 -1.54
N LEU A 22 -24.21 3.22 -2.09
CA LEU A 22 -22.88 3.24 -1.50
C LEU A 22 -22.21 4.58 -1.75
N THR A 23 -22.04 5.34 -0.68
CA THR A 23 -21.34 6.64 -0.75
C THR A 23 -19.84 6.52 -0.92
N ASP A 24 -19.26 5.39 -0.50
CA ASP A 24 -17.81 5.14 -0.53
C ASP A 24 -17.54 3.66 -0.86
N PRO A 25 -17.66 3.25 -2.13
CA PRO A 25 -17.56 1.85 -2.53
C PRO A 25 -16.16 1.27 -2.43
N PHE A 26 -15.13 2.10 -2.35
CA PHE A 26 -13.74 1.68 -2.25
C PHE A 26 -13.18 1.74 -0.82
N SER A 27 -14.04 1.92 0.17
CA SER A 27 -13.63 1.93 1.57
C SER A 27 -13.37 0.52 2.12
N SER A 28 -12.52 0.45 3.14
CA SER A 28 -12.27 -0.76 3.92
C SER A 28 -13.30 -0.97 5.04
N LYS A 29 -14.45 -0.33 4.97
CA LYS A 29 -15.51 -0.41 5.96
C LYS A 29 -16.11 -1.81 6.02
N SER A 30 -16.35 -2.31 7.22
CA SER A 30 -17.03 -3.59 7.41
C SER A 30 -18.39 -3.63 6.68
N GLY A 31 -18.60 -4.67 5.88
CA GLY A 31 -19.80 -4.81 5.05
C GLY A 31 -19.76 -4.05 3.72
N GLN A 32 -18.65 -3.35 3.43
CA GLN A 32 -18.41 -2.72 2.14
C GLN A 32 -17.27 -3.42 1.38
N ALA A 33 -16.95 -2.95 0.21
CA ALA A 33 -16.30 -3.68 -0.86
C ALA A 33 -14.90 -4.21 -0.60
N LEU A 34 -14.07 -3.38 0.02
CA LEU A 34 -12.63 -3.65 0.08
C LEU A 34 -12.21 -4.13 1.47
N THR A 35 -12.90 -5.14 2.00
CA THR A 35 -12.51 -5.84 3.23
C THR A 35 -12.10 -7.27 2.93
N ASN A 36 -11.21 -7.85 3.75
CA ASN A 36 -10.85 -9.27 3.69
C ASN A 36 -12.02 -10.18 4.18
N SER A 37 -13.23 -9.95 3.66
CA SER A 37 -14.41 -10.74 3.98
C SER A 37 -14.72 -11.74 2.86
N THR A 38 -15.54 -12.74 3.17
CA THR A 38 -15.99 -13.73 2.18
C THR A 38 -16.85 -13.14 1.07
N THR A 39 -17.30 -11.91 1.20
CA THR A 39 -18.12 -11.19 0.23
C THR A 39 -17.30 -10.33 -0.74
N GLU A 40 -15.98 -10.21 -0.56
CA GLU A 40 -15.12 -9.41 -1.44
C GLU A 40 -15.24 -9.81 -2.92
N ASN A 41 -15.32 -11.12 -3.19
CA ASN A 41 -15.38 -11.68 -4.53
C ASN A 41 -16.72 -11.46 -5.26
N THR A 42 -17.69 -10.84 -4.63
CA THR A 42 -18.99 -10.53 -5.24
C THR A 42 -19.21 -9.04 -5.43
N HIS A 43 -18.31 -8.21 -4.89
CA HIS A 43 -18.49 -6.76 -4.90
C HIS A 43 -17.86 -6.13 -6.13
N TYR A 44 -18.60 -5.24 -6.79
CA TYR A 44 -18.13 -4.58 -8.03
C TYR A 44 -16.83 -3.78 -7.87
N ALA A 45 -16.59 -3.19 -6.70
CA ALA A 45 -15.37 -2.42 -6.46
C ALA A 45 -14.12 -3.31 -6.47
N HIS A 46 -14.20 -4.53 -5.93
CA HIS A 46 -13.11 -5.51 -6.03
C HIS A 46 -12.77 -5.79 -7.49
N TYR A 47 -13.77 -6.09 -8.31
CA TYR A 47 -13.56 -6.36 -9.73
C TYR A 47 -13.08 -5.13 -10.50
N SER A 48 -13.53 -3.94 -10.11
CA SER A 48 -13.05 -2.70 -10.72
C SER A 48 -11.56 -2.48 -10.47
N VAL A 49 -11.09 -2.68 -9.24
CA VAL A 49 -9.66 -2.61 -8.92
C VAL A 49 -8.90 -3.71 -9.64
N GLN A 50 -9.38 -4.96 -9.59
CA GLN A 50 -8.75 -6.07 -10.30
C GLN A 50 -8.60 -5.76 -11.79
N LYS A 51 -9.64 -5.21 -12.42
CA LYS A 51 -9.58 -4.83 -13.84
C LYS A 51 -8.53 -3.77 -14.14
N VAL A 52 -8.35 -2.81 -13.24
CA VAL A 52 -7.26 -1.81 -13.36
C VAL A 52 -5.91 -2.49 -13.25
N LEU A 53 -5.74 -3.41 -12.28
CA LEU A 53 -4.49 -4.16 -12.11
C LEU A 53 -4.17 -5.02 -13.36
N ASP A 54 -5.18 -5.63 -13.97
CA ASP A 54 -5.01 -6.38 -15.22
C ASP A 54 -4.58 -5.48 -16.40
N ILE A 55 -5.08 -4.23 -16.46
CA ILE A 55 -4.70 -3.29 -17.51
C ILE A 55 -3.25 -2.80 -17.33
N ILE A 56 -2.84 -2.51 -16.11
CA ILE A 56 -1.48 -2.05 -15.84
C ILE A 56 -0.44 -3.17 -15.86
N SER A 57 -0.86 -4.44 -15.93
CA SER A 57 0.06 -5.57 -16.08
C SER A 57 0.73 -5.64 -17.46
N ASP A 58 0.13 -5.00 -18.47
CA ASP A 58 0.68 -4.96 -19.83
C ASP A 58 1.70 -3.81 -19.97
N GLU A 59 2.97 -4.16 -20.08
CA GLU A 59 4.09 -3.22 -20.22
C GLU A 59 4.06 -2.43 -21.54
N GLU A 60 3.42 -2.97 -22.58
CA GLU A 60 3.30 -2.28 -23.87
C GLU A 60 2.23 -1.18 -23.82
N VAL A 61 1.23 -1.33 -22.95
CA VAL A 61 0.10 -0.39 -22.85
C VAL A 61 0.37 0.69 -21.82
N VAL A 62 0.93 0.32 -20.65
CA VAL A 62 1.16 1.27 -19.54
C VAL A 62 2.60 1.16 -19.07
N GLN A 63 3.36 2.24 -19.21
CA GLN A 63 4.73 2.35 -18.72
C GLN A 63 4.74 3.07 -17.36
N TYR A 64 5.38 2.47 -16.36
CA TYR A 64 5.61 3.06 -15.05
C TYR A 64 6.79 2.39 -14.35
N ASP A 65 7.50 3.12 -13.52
CA ASP A 65 8.62 2.61 -12.73
C ASP A 65 8.18 2.22 -11.30
N VAL A 66 7.16 2.89 -10.78
CA VAL A 66 6.60 2.62 -9.44
C VAL A 66 5.08 2.60 -9.50
N ALA A 67 4.48 1.59 -8.89
CA ALA A 67 3.04 1.48 -8.75
C ALA A 67 2.61 1.36 -7.28
N SER A 68 1.42 1.84 -6.97
CA SER A 68 0.78 1.63 -5.67
C SER A 68 -0.72 1.84 -5.75
N VAL A 69 -1.43 1.18 -4.86
CA VAL A 69 -2.84 1.46 -4.57
C VAL A 69 -2.94 1.81 -3.09
N PRO A 70 -2.81 3.09 -2.71
CA PRO A 70 -2.80 3.52 -1.32
C PRO A 70 -4.07 3.11 -0.57
N GLY A 71 -3.91 2.52 0.61
CA GLY A 71 -5.02 2.04 1.43
C GLY A 71 -5.56 0.66 1.05
N LEU A 72 -5.04 0.03 0.01
CA LEU A 72 -5.45 -1.31 -0.38
C LEU A 72 -4.83 -2.35 0.56
N THR A 73 -5.64 -2.94 1.43
CA THR A 73 -5.21 -3.96 2.40
C THR A 73 -5.78 -5.35 2.09
N ILE A 74 -6.58 -5.49 1.03
CA ILE A 74 -7.12 -6.78 0.58
C ILE A 74 -6.02 -7.66 0.03
N ASN A 75 -5.88 -8.84 0.62
CA ASN A 75 -4.81 -9.76 0.31
C ASN A 75 -4.80 -10.24 -1.15
N SER A 76 -5.97 -10.59 -1.69
CA SER A 76 -6.10 -11.07 -3.08
C SER A 76 -5.58 -10.04 -4.09
N LEU A 77 -5.97 -8.77 -3.92
CA LEU A 77 -5.56 -7.68 -4.80
C LEU A 77 -4.09 -7.27 -4.59
N ARG A 78 -3.59 -7.29 -3.34
CA ARG A 78 -2.16 -7.05 -3.07
C ARG A 78 -1.29 -8.11 -3.75
N ARG A 79 -1.66 -9.41 -3.64
CA ARG A 79 -0.94 -10.49 -4.31
C ARG A 79 -1.00 -10.37 -5.84
N ASN A 80 -2.15 -10.00 -6.38
CA ASN A 80 -2.29 -9.77 -7.82
C ASN A 80 -1.35 -8.64 -8.28
N LEU A 81 -1.33 -7.54 -7.55
CA LEU A 81 -0.44 -6.41 -7.85
C LEU A 81 1.05 -6.79 -7.79
N ILE A 82 1.45 -7.56 -6.78
CA ILE A 82 2.84 -8.06 -6.66
C ILE A 82 3.18 -8.98 -7.84
N ASN A 83 2.33 -9.98 -8.12
CA ASN A 83 2.57 -10.94 -9.20
C ASN A 83 2.66 -10.23 -10.56
N ASN A 84 1.75 -9.31 -10.84
CA ASN A 84 1.79 -8.53 -12.08
C ASN A 84 3.10 -7.73 -12.23
N THR A 85 3.62 -7.19 -11.12
CA THR A 85 4.88 -6.44 -11.15
C THR A 85 6.09 -7.36 -11.29
N GLU A 86 6.06 -8.55 -10.69
CA GLU A 86 7.08 -9.58 -10.90
C GLU A 86 7.13 -10.08 -12.35
N ASP A 87 5.95 -10.34 -12.94
CA ASP A 87 5.84 -10.79 -14.32
C ASP A 87 6.36 -9.73 -15.30
N ARG A 88 6.13 -8.45 -15.02
CA ARG A 88 6.70 -7.33 -15.79
C ARG A 88 8.21 -7.23 -15.63
N GLY A 89 8.71 -7.27 -14.41
CA GLY A 89 10.14 -7.18 -14.09
C GLY A 89 10.79 -5.79 -14.29
N ASP A 90 10.01 -4.77 -14.63
CA ASP A 90 10.48 -3.42 -14.96
C ASP A 90 10.07 -2.34 -13.93
N ALA A 91 9.31 -2.71 -12.91
CA ALA A 91 8.74 -1.78 -11.96
C ALA A 91 8.85 -2.25 -10.50
N LEU A 92 8.68 -1.33 -9.56
CA LEU A 92 8.56 -1.60 -8.13
C LEU A 92 7.14 -1.30 -7.67
N VAL A 93 6.55 -2.18 -6.87
CA VAL A 93 5.27 -1.91 -6.23
C VAL A 93 5.44 -1.58 -4.75
N ILE A 94 4.70 -0.58 -4.27
CA ILE A 94 4.60 -0.27 -2.85
C ILE A 94 3.21 -0.65 -2.38
N ILE A 95 3.14 -1.55 -1.40
CA ILE A 95 1.89 -2.02 -0.80
C ILE A 95 1.74 -1.53 0.63
N ASP A 96 0.51 -1.37 1.07
CA ASP A 96 0.19 -1.13 2.48
C ASP A 96 -0.04 -2.45 3.23
N VAL A 97 0.43 -2.52 4.46
CA VAL A 97 0.12 -3.61 5.39
C VAL A 97 -1.20 -3.34 6.09
N ASP A 98 -1.93 -4.40 6.44
CA ASP A 98 -3.11 -4.29 7.28
C ASP A 98 -2.67 -4.14 8.75
N SER A 99 -2.62 -2.92 9.20
CA SER A 99 -2.21 -2.54 10.56
C SER A 99 -3.39 -2.14 11.45
N GLY A 100 -4.62 -2.33 10.95
CA GLY A 100 -5.80 -1.79 11.62
C GLY A 100 -5.98 -0.27 11.43
N PHE A 101 -5.12 0.38 10.65
CA PHE A 101 -5.30 1.79 10.30
C PHE A 101 -6.56 1.98 9.47
N LYS A 102 -7.36 2.98 9.85
CA LYS A 102 -8.54 3.41 9.08
C LYS A 102 -8.64 4.92 9.09
N ALA A 103 -8.97 5.49 7.96
CA ALA A 103 -9.33 6.89 7.86
C ALA A 103 -10.65 7.16 8.61
N GLU A 104 -10.89 8.41 8.99
CA GLU A 104 -12.08 8.79 9.77
C GLU A 104 -13.39 8.40 9.08
N HIS A 105 -13.48 8.63 7.77
CA HIS A 105 -14.69 8.31 6.99
C HIS A 105 -14.94 6.80 6.86
N GLU A 106 -13.91 5.98 7.00
CA GLU A 106 -14.03 4.52 6.96
C GLU A 106 -14.46 3.92 8.28
N ASN A 107 -14.25 4.59 9.38
CA ASN A 107 -14.55 4.09 10.74
C ASN A 107 -15.61 4.91 11.47
N SER A 108 -16.70 5.25 10.77
CA SER A 108 -17.85 5.94 11.36
C SER A 108 -17.52 7.24 12.11
N GLY A 109 -16.55 7.98 11.63
CA GLY A 109 -16.09 9.24 12.21
C GLY A 109 -15.05 9.10 13.33
N VAL A 110 -14.52 7.90 13.55
CA VAL A 110 -13.47 7.65 14.55
C VAL A 110 -12.19 7.18 13.86
N TYR A 111 -11.08 7.84 14.14
CA TYR A 111 -9.78 7.40 13.63
C TYR A 111 -9.34 6.07 14.28
N ALA A 112 -8.90 5.13 13.47
CA ALA A 112 -8.13 3.98 13.91
C ALA A 112 -6.68 4.16 13.46
N ASN A 113 -5.76 4.23 14.41
CA ASN A 113 -4.35 4.51 14.11
C ASN A 113 -3.62 3.29 13.57
N GLY A 114 -4.09 2.08 13.91
CA GLY A 114 -3.31 0.87 13.73
C GLY A 114 -2.17 0.73 14.74
N THR A 115 -1.53 -0.42 14.75
CA THR A 115 -0.39 -0.71 15.62
C THR A 115 0.71 -1.46 14.86
N ALA A 116 1.98 -1.28 15.30
CA ALA A 116 3.11 -2.01 14.74
C ALA A 116 2.92 -3.54 14.88
N ALA A 117 2.32 -4.00 15.99
CA ALA A 117 2.05 -5.42 16.23
C ALA A 117 1.06 -6.01 15.20
N GLU A 118 0.02 -5.26 14.82
CA GLU A 118 -0.91 -5.69 13.77
C GLU A 118 -0.23 -5.75 12.40
N ALA A 119 0.59 -4.73 12.07
CA ALA A 119 1.37 -4.71 10.83
C ALA A 119 2.34 -5.92 10.75
N ILE A 120 3.02 -6.26 11.82
CA ILE A 120 3.91 -7.44 11.91
C ILE A 120 3.10 -8.74 11.76
N THR A 121 1.92 -8.80 12.36
CA THR A 121 1.03 -9.96 12.26
C THR A 121 0.53 -10.17 10.83
N ASP A 122 0.14 -9.10 10.13
CA ASP A 122 -0.24 -9.18 8.72
C ASP A 122 0.95 -9.65 7.86
N ALA A 123 2.12 -9.05 8.01
CA ALA A 123 3.32 -9.43 7.26
C ALA A 123 3.68 -10.91 7.43
N ASN A 124 3.65 -11.42 8.66
CA ASN A 124 3.90 -12.83 8.96
C ASN A 124 2.82 -13.77 8.43
N THR A 125 1.55 -13.32 8.43
CA THR A 125 0.43 -14.12 7.95
C THR A 125 0.42 -14.21 6.44
N GLN A 126 0.74 -13.11 5.76
CA GLN A 126 0.74 -13.05 4.30
C GLN A 126 1.99 -13.65 3.68
N ASP A 127 3.12 -13.61 4.40
CA ASP A 127 4.38 -14.23 4.00
C ASP A 127 4.78 -13.89 2.55
N TYR A 128 4.75 -12.60 2.22
CA TYR A 128 5.16 -12.12 0.90
C TYR A 128 6.66 -12.31 0.71
N ASN A 129 7.05 -12.74 -0.49
CA ASN A 129 8.43 -12.93 -0.86
C ASN A 129 8.66 -12.40 -2.28
N SER A 130 9.04 -11.14 -2.40
CA SER A 130 9.23 -10.47 -3.69
C SER A 130 10.31 -9.42 -3.61
N SER A 131 11.19 -9.38 -4.60
CA SER A 131 12.16 -8.30 -4.80
C SER A 131 11.57 -7.08 -5.52
N TYR A 132 10.38 -7.22 -6.10
CA TYR A 132 9.66 -6.17 -6.81
C TYR A 132 8.59 -5.48 -5.97
N ALA A 133 8.54 -5.78 -4.69
CA ALA A 133 7.59 -5.18 -3.77
C ALA A 133 8.26 -4.64 -2.51
N ALA A 134 7.73 -3.53 -2.00
CA ALA A 134 8.16 -2.92 -0.75
C ALA A 134 6.95 -2.47 0.09
N THR A 135 7.14 -2.35 1.39
CA THR A 135 6.12 -1.86 2.30
C THR A 135 6.71 -0.95 3.35
N TYR A 136 5.89 -0.02 3.83
CA TYR A 136 6.26 0.97 4.82
C TYR A 136 5.26 1.00 5.97
N TYR A 137 5.70 1.41 7.15
CA TYR A 137 4.87 1.62 8.33
C TYR A 137 5.50 2.66 9.25
N PRO A 138 4.76 3.49 9.95
CA PRO A 138 3.30 3.64 9.99
C PRO A 138 2.76 4.59 8.92
N PRO A 139 1.42 4.67 8.80
CA PRO A 139 0.75 5.75 8.09
C PRO A 139 1.18 7.12 8.60
N VAL A 140 1.03 8.14 7.77
CA VAL A 140 1.50 9.49 8.09
C VAL A 140 0.37 10.51 8.11
N VAL A 141 0.59 11.60 8.85
CA VAL A 141 -0.31 12.75 8.90
C VAL A 141 0.29 13.86 8.07
N LEU A 142 -0.43 14.26 7.02
CA LEU A 142 -0.08 15.41 6.22
C LEU A 142 -0.58 16.71 6.90
N ALA A 143 0.18 17.77 6.78
CA ALA A 143 -0.25 19.08 7.26
C ALA A 143 -1.45 19.56 6.42
N GLY A 144 -2.51 19.95 7.08
CA GLY A 144 -3.75 20.47 6.50
C GLY A 144 -4.34 21.58 7.37
N GLU A 145 -5.47 22.13 6.93
CA GLU A 145 -6.05 23.30 7.58
C GLU A 145 -6.58 23.03 9.00
N ASP A 146 -7.08 21.82 9.28
CA ASP A 146 -7.63 21.49 10.61
C ASP A 146 -6.72 20.54 11.42
N MET A 147 -7.03 19.23 11.38
CA MET A 147 -6.32 18.24 12.21
C MET A 147 -5.25 17.46 11.42
N GLY A 148 -5.02 17.82 10.19
CA GLY A 148 -4.15 17.09 9.27
C GLY A 148 -4.85 15.90 8.60
N LEU A 149 -4.42 15.59 7.39
CA LEU A 149 -4.95 14.46 6.63
C LEU A 149 -4.13 13.20 6.93
N ARG A 150 -4.78 12.15 7.42
CA ARG A 150 -4.14 10.85 7.65
C ARG A 150 -4.14 10.05 6.35
N VAL A 151 -2.97 9.63 5.93
CA VAL A 151 -2.79 8.89 4.68
C VAL A 151 -1.99 7.60 4.91
N PRO A 152 -2.20 6.59 4.06
CA PRO A 152 -1.42 5.35 4.09
C PRO A 152 0.08 5.59 3.93
N ALA A 153 0.89 4.65 4.43
CA ALA A 153 2.34 4.75 4.40
C ALA A 153 2.93 4.72 2.98
N THR A 154 2.24 4.09 2.03
CA THR A 154 2.60 4.07 0.61
C THR A 154 2.74 5.47 0.01
N VAL A 155 1.94 6.43 0.44
CA VAL A 155 2.04 7.83 -0.02
C VAL A 155 3.40 8.44 0.36
N ALA A 156 3.87 8.15 1.58
CA ALA A 156 5.20 8.57 2.02
C ALA A 156 6.30 7.82 1.27
N GLY A 157 6.12 6.51 1.03
CA GLY A 157 7.05 5.67 0.27
C GLY A 157 7.27 6.19 -1.15
N ILE A 158 6.20 6.41 -1.90
CA ILE A 158 6.29 7.00 -3.26
C ILE A 158 6.96 8.38 -3.21
N GLY A 159 6.57 9.21 -2.25
CA GLY A 159 7.11 10.55 -2.11
C GLY A 159 8.62 10.57 -1.87
N VAL A 160 9.15 9.67 -1.04
CA VAL A 160 10.59 9.61 -0.78
C VAL A 160 11.37 9.04 -1.97
N LEU A 161 10.80 8.09 -2.71
CA LEU A 161 11.39 7.59 -3.95
C LEU A 161 11.51 8.70 -4.99
N ALA A 162 10.42 9.39 -5.27
CA ALA A 162 10.41 10.51 -6.20
C ALA A 162 11.36 11.64 -5.79
N GLN A 163 11.45 11.93 -4.49
CA GLN A 163 12.38 12.94 -3.96
C GLN A 163 13.84 12.50 -4.12
N SER A 164 14.14 11.23 -3.87
CA SER A 164 15.50 10.70 -4.02
C SER A 164 15.95 10.72 -5.46
N ASP A 165 15.07 10.34 -6.38
CA ASP A 165 15.34 10.38 -7.81
C ASP A 165 15.60 11.82 -8.29
N ALA A 166 14.71 12.74 -7.98
CA ALA A 166 14.85 14.15 -8.34
C ALA A 166 16.13 14.81 -7.78
N ALA A 167 16.55 14.42 -6.57
CA ALA A 167 17.72 14.99 -5.93
C ALA A 167 19.04 14.37 -6.40
N SER A 168 19.04 13.10 -6.74
CA SER A 168 20.26 12.34 -7.01
C SER A 168 20.51 12.07 -8.48
N GLY A 169 19.45 11.98 -9.28
CA GLY A 169 19.54 11.57 -10.69
C GLY A 169 20.18 10.20 -10.91
N ALA A 170 20.24 9.39 -9.85
CA ALA A 170 20.94 8.10 -9.87
C ALA A 170 20.14 7.06 -9.05
N PRO A 171 19.65 5.99 -9.70
CA PRO A 171 18.73 5.03 -9.09
C PRO A 171 19.33 4.18 -7.97
N TRP A 172 20.65 4.10 -7.87
CA TRP A 172 21.33 3.32 -6.84
C TRP A 172 21.45 4.00 -5.47
N PHE A 173 20.99 5.23 -5.34
CA PHE A 173 20.98 5.89 -4.04
C PHE A 173 19.73 5.50 -3.25
N ALA A 174 19.97 4.92 -2.08
CA ALA A 174 18.91 4.49 -1.19
C ALA A 174 18.02 5.67 -0.73
N PRO A 175 16.69 5.58 -0.91
CA PRO A 175 15.74 6.59 -0.46
C PRO A 175 15.43 6.43 1.04
N ALA A 176 16.46 6.38 1.88
CA ALA A 176 16.32 6.12 3.31
C ALA A 176 17.41 6.82 4.12
N GLY A 177 17.18 6.90 5.43
CA GLY A 177 18.09 7.52 6.39
C GLY A 177 18.03 9.04 6.40
N PHE A 178 18.85 9.67 7.25
CA PHE A 178 18.78 11.12 7.49
C PHE A 178 19.09 11.96 6.25
N ASN A 179 19.91 11.46 5.34
CA ASN A 179 20.32 12.24 4.18
C ASN A 179 19.30 12.26 3.03
N ARG A 180 18.53 11.18 2.84
CA ARG A 180 17.62 11.02 1.70
C ARG A 180 16.23 10.52 2.06
N GLY A 181 16.05 9.99 3.27
CA GLY A 181 14.78 9.48 3.76
C GLY A 181 13.90 10.50 4.46
N GLY A 182 14.32 11.76 4.53
CA GLY A 182 13.51 12.83 5.16
C GLY A 182 12.24 13.09 4.36
N ILE A 183 11.09 13.00 5.02
CA ILE A 183 9.77 13.15 4.41
C ILE A 183 8.99 14.35 4.97
N SER A 184 9.67 15.25 5.67
CA SER A 184 9.02 16.46 6.19
C SER A 184 8.31 17.27 5.11
N GLN A 185 8.75 17.10 3.85
CA GLN A 185 8.10 17.67 2.68
C GLN A 185 8.26 16.72 1.50
N LEU A 186 7.15 16.08 1.08
CA LEU A 186 7.14 15.16 -0.04
C LEU A 186 7.16 15.93 -1.37
N GLY A 187 7.93 15.43 -2.35
CA GLY A 187 7.97 16.03 -3.68
C GLY A 187 8.67 17.40 -3.75
N GLY A 188 9.58 17.70 -2.84
CA GLY A 188 10.31 18.97 -2.79
C GLY A 188 9.47 20.12 -2.23
N ASN A 189 9.82 21.38 -2.54
CA ASN A 189 9.22 22.57 -1.93
C ASN A 189 7.73 22.83 -2.25
N GLN A 190 7.15 22.05 -3.15
CA GLN A 190 5.77 22.22 -3.61
C GLN A 190 4.84 21.10 -3.13
N GLY A 191 5.38 20.01 -2.59
CA GLY A 191 4.62 18.85 -2.16
C GLY A 191 3.97 18.98 -0.78
N PRO A 192 3.11 18.05 -0.41
CA PRO A 192 2.49 18.05 0.90
C PRO A 192 3.52 17.83 2.00
N ARG A 193 3.34 18.54 3.11
CA ARG A 193 4.18 18.39 4.29
C ARG A 193 3.70 17.22 5.14
N VAL A 194 4.62 16.33 5.51
CA VAL A 194 4.34 15.32 6.52
C VAL A 194 4.60 15.93 7.89
N GLN A 195 3.56 16.00 8.69
CA GLN A 195 3.64 16.55 10.03
C GLN A 195 4.27 15.57 11.02
N ARG A 196 3.81 14.32 10.98
CA ARG A 196 4.25 13.25 11.86
C ARG A 196 3.77 11.90 11.36
N PRO A 197 4.39 10.77 11.76
CA PRO A 197 3.78 9.46 11.64
C PRO A 197 2.56 9.35 12.58
N VAL A 198 1.64 8.46 12.25
CA VAL A 198 0.44 8.20 13.06
C VAL A 198 0.82 7.55 14.40
N GLU A 199 1.81 6.67 14.39
CA GLU A 199 2.39 6.03 15.55
C GLU A 199 3.87 6.42 15.71
N ASN A 200 4.30 6.74 16.92
CA ASN A 200 5.70 6.99 17.22
C ASN A 200 6.41 5.69 17.58
N LEU A 201 7.20 5.20 16.67
CA LEU A 201 7.95 3.96 16.83
C LEU A 201 9.16 4.16 17.75
N ASN A 202 9.27 3.33 18.77
CA ASN A 202 10.49 3.20 19.56
C ASN A 202 11.55 2.37 18.81
N LYS A 203 12.73 2.15 19.41
CA LYS A 203 13.79 1.38 18.76
C LYS A 203 13.40 -0.07 18.56
N ALA A 204 12.77 -0.69 19.55
CA ALA A 204 12.37 -2.11 19.48
C ALA A 204 11.32 -2.30 18.36
N ASP A 205 10.30 -1.45 18.32
CA ASP A 205 9.27 -1.52 17.26
C ASP A 205 9.88 -1.42 15.85
N ARG A 206 10.87 -0.54 15.67
CA ARG A 206 11.56 -0.40 14.37
C ARG A 206 12.39 -1.63 14.02
N ASP A 207 13.07 -2.21 15.01
CA ASP A 207 13.87 -3.41 14.82
C ASP A 207 12.96 -4.61 14.47
N ASP A 208 11.82 -4.76 15.15
CA ASP A 208 10.85 -5.83 14.91
C ASP A 208 10.18 -5.69 13.53
N LEU A 209 9.76 -4.49 13.14
CA LEU A 209 9.23 -4.21 11.81
C LEU A 209 10.26 -4.53 10.71
N TYR A 210 11.50 -4.14 10.94
CA TYR A 210 12.58 -4.36 9.97
C TYR A 210 12.95 -5.85 9.83
N GLN A 211 12.73 -6.67 10.85
CA GLN A 211 12.91 -8.12 10.76
C GLN A 211 11.91 -8.79 9.81
N VAL A 212 10.68 -8.28 9.74
CA VAL A 212 9.63 -8.77 8.83
C VAL A 212 9.57 -8.00 7.50
N ASN A 213 10.67 -7.32 7.13
CA ASN A 213 10.83 -6.57 5.87
C ASN A 213 9.87 -5.38 5.69
N ILE A 214 9.36 -4.83 6.78
CA ILE A 214 8.62 -3.57 6.77
C ILE A 214 9.60 -2.41 7.01
N ASN A 215 9.58 -1.40 6.14
CA ASN A 215 10.43 -0.22 6.25
C ASN A 215 9.82 0.78 7.23
N PRO A 216 10.45 1.04 8.39
CA PRO A 216 9.89 1.92 9.39
C PRO A 216 10.00 3.39 9.00
N ILE A 217 8.95 4.15 9.27
CA ILE A 217 8.93 5.61 9.24
C ILE A 217 8.99 6.09 10.68
N ALA A 218 10.05 6.77 11.05
CA ALA A 218 10.26 7.23 12.42
C ALA A 218 10.40 8.74 12.50
N ASN A 219 9.99 9.31 13.62
CA ASN A 219 10.15 10.71 13.89
C ASN A 219 11.34 10.93 14.85
N PHE A 220 12.34 11.66 14.39
CA PHE A 220 13.54 11.93 15.18
C PHE A 220 13.58 13.39 15.64
N PRO A 221 13.95 13.65 16.89
CA PRO A 221 14.13 15.01 17.37
C PRO A 221 15.17 15.77 16.54
N GLY A 222 14.78 16.92 16.00
CA GLY A 222 15.64 17.76 15.17
C GLY A 222 15.62 17.44 13.67
N GLU A 223 15.33 16.20 13.28
CA GLU A 223 15.30 15.76 11.88
C GLU A 223 13.86 15.64 11.34
N GLY A 224 12.88 15.42 12.22
CA GLY A 224 11.49 15.19 11.85
C GLY A 224 11.22 13.75 11.37
N PRO A 225 10.15 13.53 10.58
CA PRO A 225 9.79 12.22 10.08
C PRO A 225 10.74 11.78 8.96
N VAL A 226 11.27 10.56 9.09
CA VAL A 226 12.28 9.97 8.21
C VAL A 226 11.93 8.53 7.91
N VAL A 227 12.03 8.12 6.64
CA VAL A 227 12.03 6.71 6.25
C VAL A 227 13.36 6.09 6.63
N PHE A 228 13.33 5.05 7.47
CA PHE A 228 14.54 4.46 8.07
C PHE A 228 14.77 3.01 7.64
N GLY A 229 14.32 2.63 6.46
CA GLY A 229 14.48 1.31 5.87
C GLY A 229 14.47 1.36 4.34
N GLN A 230 15.06 0.34 3.72
CA GLN A 230 15.18 0.21 2.27
C GLN A 230 15.11 -1.26 1.82
N LYS A 231 14.35 -2.07 2.54
CA LYS A 231 14.16 -3.48 2.19
C LYS A 231 13.01 -3.65 1.21
N THR A 232 13.19 -4.56 0.26
CA THR A 232 12.08 -5.19 -0.45
C THR A 232 11.45 -6.27 0.42
N LEU A 233 10.36 -6.86 -0.05
CA LEU A 233 9.71 -7.99 0.64
C LEU A 233 10.43 -9.33 0.43
N GLN A 234 11.61 -9.33 -0.17
CA GLN A 234 12.44 -10.51 -0.37
C GLN A 234 12.87 -11.10 0.98
N GLN A 235 12.53 -12.36 1.23
CA GLN A 235 12.81 -13.01 2.52
C GLN A 235 14.27 -13.42 2.70
N THR A 236 14.94 -13.77 1.60
CA THR A 236 16.37 -14.08 1.58
C THR A 236 17.11 -13.07 0.70
N PRO A 237 17.22 -11.82 1.14
CA PRO A 237 17.75 -10.77 0.30
C PRO A 237 19.25 -10.93 0.05
N SER A 238 19.68 -10.70 -1.18
CA SER A 238 21.06 -10.43 -1.51
C SER A 238 21.40 -8.94 -1.25
N ALA A 239 22.64 -8.55 -1.41
CA ALA A 239 23.03 -7.14 -1.30
C ALA A 239 22.40 -6.24 -2.38
N LEU A 240 21.88 -6.84 -3.45
CA LEU A 240 21.25 -6.14 -4.58
C LEU A 240 19.73 -5.99 -4.41
N ASP A 241 19.09 -6.76 -3.52
CA ASP A 241 17.64 -6.74 -3.27
C ASP A 241 17.27 -5.61 -2.30
N ARG A 242 17.57 -4.38 -2.69
CA ARG A 242 17.27 -3.17 -1.92
C ARG A 242 16.58 -2.15 -2.82
N ILE A 243 15.74 -1.34 -2.22
CA ILE A 243 15.06 -0.23 -2.89
C ILE A 243 16.07 0.84 -3.29
#